data_eaf18e92ca4582950d1cd6ce0a4819b0
#
_entry.id   eaf18e92ca4582950d1cd6ce0a4819b0
#
_cell.length_a   1.000
_cell.length_b   1.000
_cell.length_c   1.000
_cell.angle_alpha   90.00
_cell.angle_beta   90.00
_cell.angle_gamma   90.00
#
_symmetry.space_group_name_H-M   'P 1'
#
loop_
_entity.id
_entity.type
_entity.pdbx_description
1 polymer ?
#
loop_
_entity_poly.entity_id
_entity_poly.type
_entity_poly.pdbx_seq_one_letter_code
_entity_poly.pdbx_strand_id
1 'polypeptide(L)'
;MRRGEILSEEKCIDCQLCYQACPYQAIERVPDEAPRNKVVIKVNGRKVEVPEQITVKCALEMLGYKFSKFPGKEGIFAPCELGGCYACVLLIDGELKPACSTAITRGLDIHLKLPKNYTPLRRVSGYMPHPVGGAGTPWWVKRNGRGYIEVACFTHGCNLRCPQCQNFTVTYNNVEPPITPEEAARTLTMFRQRYDVDRMAISGGEPTLNPLWLTQFFQALAKLNPDPQAHLHLDTNATILTPRYIDDLVEAGVTDIGPDLKGLHLDTFMQITGLTDKELANQYLQNAWDSVKYLIDRYYPAKLFVGVGIPYNKYLITLEEIREIGDKLAGISSEVQVCLLDYFPTFRRFEMSRPTVDEMKKAKEVLQEAGLKTVIAQTITGYLGPRL
;
A
#
# COMPACT_ATOMS: atom_id res chain seq x y z
N MET A 1 10.15 -15.60 -11.01
CA MET A 1 11.35 -16.48 -10.85
C MET A 1 11.17 -17.69 -11.75
N ARG A 2 12.14 -18.01 -12.56
CA ARG A 2 12.15 -19.27 -13.33
C ARG A 2 12.47 -20.43 -12.36
N ARG A 3 11.79 -21.58 -12.52
CA ARG A 3 12.12 -22.79 -11.76
C ARG A 3 13.60 -23.14 -11.97
N GLY A 4 14.40 -23.17 -10.88
CA GLY A 4 15.78 -23.66 -10.89
C GLY A 4 16.88 -22.61 -10.88
N GLU A 5 16.58 -21.29 -10.85
CA GLU A 5 17.63 -20.31 -10.55
C GLU A 5 17.89 -20.32 -9.04
N ILE A 6 18.97 -20.94 -8.64
CA ILE A 6 19.53 -20.81 -7.29
C ILE A 6 19.91 -19.36 -7.11
N LEU A 7 19.37 -18.72 -6.07
CA LEU A 7 19.81 -17.39 -5.68
C LEU A 7 21.29 -17.49 -5.35
N SER A 8 22.15 -16.83 -6.14
CA SER A 8 23.58 -16.83 -5.92
C SER A 8 23.88 -16.20 -4.58
N GLU A 9 24.50 -16.93 -3.66
CA GLU A 9 24.95 -16.41 -2.36
C GLU A 9 25.87 -15.18 -2.54
N GLU A 10 26.66 -15.16 -3.63
CA GLU A 10 27.54 -14.04 -3.99
C GLU A 10 26.79 -12.73 -4.29
N LYS A 11 25.51 -12.82 -4.71
CA LYS A 11 24.65 -11.64 -5.00
C LYS A 11 23.69 -11.30 -3.88
N CYS A 12 23.65 -12.11 -2.83
CA CYS A 12 22.79 -11.85 -1.69
C CYS A 12 23.29 -10.67 -0.89
N ILE A 13 22.39 -9.69 -0.65
CA ILE A 13 22.63 -8.49 0.18
C ILE A 13 21.72 -8.46 1.40
N ASP A 14 21.07 -9.57 1.73
CA ASP A 14 20.10 -9.71 2.82
C ASP A 14 18.95 -8.69 2.80
N CYS A 15 18.52 -8.24 1.61
CA CYS A 15 17.35 -7.37 1.48
C CYS A 15 16.02 -8.09 1.68
N GLN A 16 16.02 -9.41 1.82
CA GLN A 16 14.88 -10.30 2.08
C GLN A 16 13.79 -10.31 1.00
N LEU A 17 13.93 -9.58 -0.10
CA LEU A 17 12.88 -9.47 -1.11
C LEU A 17 12.49 -10.82 -1.71
N CYS A 18 13.46 -11.66 -2.05
CA CYS A 18 13.20 -13.01 -2.61
C CYS A 18 12.41 -13.89 -1.63
N TYR A 19 12.77 -13.86 -0.34
CA TYR A 19 12.04 -14.54 0.73
C TYR A 19 10.61 -14.02 0.85
N GLN A 20 10.42 -12.70 0.86
CA GLN A 20 9.11 -12.06 0.96
C GLN A 20 8.24 -12.27 -0.29
N ALA A 21 8.85 -12.35 -1.47
CA ALA A 21 8.16 -12.48 -2.75
C ALA A 21 7.78 -13.93 -3.11
N CYS A 22 8.36 -14.93 -2.44
CA CYS A 22 8.15 -16.35 -2.81
C CYS A 22 6.73 -16.82 -2.43
N PRO A 23 5.85 -17.14 -3.41
CA PRO A 23 4.50 -17.61 -3.11
C PRO A 23 4.47 -19.03 -2.53
N TYR A 24 5.52 -19.81 -2.80
CA TYR A 24 5.62 -21.20 -2.35
C TYR A 24 6.34 -21.37 -1.00
N GLN A 25 6.79 -20.27 -0.39
CA GLN A 25 7.60 -20.28 0.84
C GLN A 25 8.81 -21.24 0.75
N ALA A 26 9.36 -21.40 -0.46
CA ALA A 26 10.45 -22.32 -0.76
C ALA A 26 11.85 -21.75 -0.43
N ILE A 27 11.91 -20.52 0.10
CA ILE A 27 13.17 -19.87 0.49
C ILE A 27 13.20 -19.82 2.01
N GLU A 28 14.20 -20.46 2.58
CA GLU A 28 14.47 -20.44 4.01
C GLU A 28 15.54 -19.39 4.34
N ARG A 29 15.42 -18.75 5.48
CA ARG A 29 16.46 -17.87 6.03
C ARG A 29 17.22 -18.62 7.10
N VAL A 30 18.51 -18.76 6.89
CA VAL A 30 19.43 -19.33 7.87
C VAL A 30 20.39 -18.24 8.37
N PRO A 31 20.80 -18.26 9.65
CA PRO A 31 21.87 -17.40 10.13
C PRO A 31 23.14 -17.61 9.31
N ASP A 32 23.77 -16.54 8.89
CA ASP A 32 25.07 -16.57 8.22
C ASP A 32 26.15 -16.21 9.25
N GLU A 33 26.87 -17.22 9.74
CA GLU A 33 27.95 -17.07 10.71
C GLU A 33 29.32 -16.86 10.03
N ALA A 34 29.37 -16.91 8.70
CA ALA A 34 30.62 -16.72 7.96
C ALA A 34 31.12 -15.27 8.10
N PRO A 35 32.42 -15.08 8.39
CA PRO A 35 32.99 -13.74 8.47
C PRO A 35 32.93 -13.05 7.10
N ARG A 36 32.21 -11.95 7.00
CA ARG A 36 32.13 -11.13 5.79
C ARG A 36 33.35 -10.22 5.68
N ASN A 37 33.87 -10.03 4.49
CA ASN A 37 34.89 -9.04 4.24
C ASN A 37 34.37 -7.64 4.62
N LYS A 38 35.28 -6.81 5.11
CA LYS A 38 34.94 -5.42 5.43
C LYS A 38 35.39 -4.50 4.31
N VAL A 39 34.59 -3.51 4.03
CA VAL A 39 34.85 -2.45 3.05
C VAL A 39 34.73 -1.09 3.67
N VAL A 40 35.54 -0.15 3.20
CA VAL A 40 35.47 1.25 3.61
C VAL A 40 34.47 1.97 2.72
N ILE A 41 33.50 2.64 3.36
CA ILE A 41 32.52 3.53 2.73
C ILE A 41 32.64 4.93 3.35
N LYS A 42 31.94 5.92 2.78
CA LYS A 42 31.79 7.24 3.38
C LYS A 42 30.34 7.45 3.76
N VAL A 43 30.10 7.98 4.96
CA VAL A 43 28.78 8.42 5.43
C VAL A 43 28.90 9.88 5.85
N ASN A 44 28.23 10.79 5.14
CA ASN A 44 28.35 12.25 5.31
C ASN A 44 29.82 12.71 5.31
N GLY A 45 30.65 12.18 4.40
CA GLY A 45 32.06 12.48 4.28
C GLY A 45 33.00 11.76 5.25
N ARG A 46 32.50 11.10 6.30
CA ARG A 46 33.26 10.32 7.27
C ARG A 46 33.51 8.90 6.76
N LYS A 47 34.77 8.47 6.72
CA LYS A 47 35.11 7.07 6.40
C LYS A 47 34.75 6.16 7.56
N VAL A 48 34.06 5.06 7.23
CA VAL A 48 33.67 3.99 8.17
C VAL A 48 33.86 2.63 7.52
N GLU A 49 34.11 1.61 8.33
CA GLU A 49 34.31 0.23 7.88
C GLU A 49 33.05 -0.57 8.23
N VAL A 50 32.47 -1.25 7.24
CA VAL A 50 31.25 -2.07 7.36
C VAL A 50 31.42 -3.37 6.60
N PRO A 51 30.66 -4.45 6.94
CA PRO A 51 30.63 -5.67 6.15
C PRO A 51 30.11 -5.41 4.72
N GLU A 52 30.63 -6.15 3.74
CA GLU A 52 30.05 -6.21 2.40
C GLU A 52 28.83 -7.15 2.37
N GLN A 53 28.14 -7.21 1.23
CA GLN A 53 26.95 -8.06 1.02
C GLN A 53 25.79 -7.82 2.01
N ILE A 54 25.67 -6.61 2.50
CA ILE A 54 24.53 -6.12 3.27
C ILE A 54 23.90 -4.92 2.58
N THR A 55 22.71 -4.55 2.99
CA THR A 55 22.07 -3.32 2.49
C THR A 55 22.66 -2.09 3.15
N VAL A 56 22.55 -0.93 2.48
CA VAL A 56 22.89 0.38 3.08
C VAL A 56 22.11 0.60 4.37
N LYS A 57 20.82 0.18 4.42
CA LYS A 57 20.02 0.25 5.66
C LYS A 57 20.67 -0.52 6.80
N CYS A 58 21.05 -1.78 6.58
CA CYS A 58 21.69 -2.62 7.61
C CYS A 58 23.02 -2.01 8.07
N ALA A 59 23.86 -1.52 7.14
CA ALA A 59 25.13 -0.86 7.50
C ALA A 59 24.91 0.39 8.36
N LEU A 60 23.91 1.21 8.03
CA LEU A 60 23.58 2.40 8.81
C LEU A 60 23.03 2.04 10.20
N GLU A 61 22.22 0.99 10.32
CA GLU A 61 21.75 0.49 11.63
C GLU A 61 22.92 0.01 12.51
N MET A 62 23.91 -0.70 11.93
CA MET A 62 25.14 -1.09 12.64
C MET A 62 25.97 0.13 13.10
N LEU A 63 25.88 1.25 12.40
CA LEU A 63 26.53 2.51 12.77
C LEU A 63 25.69 3.37 13.74
N GLY A 64 24.54 2.84 14.22
CA GLY A 64 23.70 3.50 15.23
C GLY A 64 22.63 4.43 14.65
N TYR A 65 22.45 4.50 13.35
CA TYR A 65 21.34 5.26 12.77
C TYR A 65 20.01 4.53 12.95
N LYS A 66 18.96 5.28 13.30
CA LYS A 66 17.63 4.72 13.51
C LYS A 66 16.82 4.71 12.22
N PHE A 67 16.00 3.68 12.05
CA PHE A 67 14.99 3.57 10.99
C PHE A 67 13.60 3.44 11.61
N SER A 68 12.62 4.07 10.97
CA SER A 68 11.23 4.09 11.44
C SER A 68 10.30 3.47 10.41
N LYS A 69 9.26 2.78 10.88
CA LYS A 69 8.17 2.23 10.03
C LYS A 69 6.88 3.05 10.12
N PHE A 70 6.87 4.09 10.95
CA PHE A 70 5.74 4.99 11.11
C PHE A 70 6.17 6.45 10.90
N PRO A 71 5.38 7.28 10.19
CA PRO A 71 5.73 8.66 9.91
C PRO A 71 5.81 9.50 11.20
N GLY A 72 6.70 10.49 11.20
CA GLY A 72 6.88 11.40 12.35
C GLY A 72 7.66 10.83 13.53
N LYS A 73 8.06 9.57 13.52
CA LYS A 73 9.01 9.02 14.49
C LYS A 73 10.45 9.34 14.10
N GLU A 74 11.34 9.36 15.11
CA GLU A 74 12.78 9.58 14.93
C GLU A 74 13.40 8.54 13.99
N GLY A 75 14.24 8.99 13.05
CA GLY A 75 15.00 8.14 12.14
C GLY A 75 14.63 8.30 10.67
N ILE A 76 15.29 7.50 9.83
CA ILE A 76 15.02 7.42 8.40
C ILE A 76 13.75 6.61 8.19
N PHE A 77 12.75 7.16 7.49
CA PHE A 77 11.49 6.47 7.25
C PHE A 77 11.67 5.36 6.21
N ALA A 78 11.50 4.09 6.61
CA ALA A 78 11.69 2.90 5.78
C ALA A 78 10.53 1.89 5.95
N PRO A 79 9.30 2.24 5.56
CA PRO A 79 8.12 1.44 5.90
C PRO A 79 8.01 0.12 5.13
N CYS A 80 8.43 0.05 3.86
CA CYS A 80 8.22 -1.14 3.04
C CYS A 80 9.35 -2.16 3.11
N GLU A 81 10.60 -1.74 3.26
CA GLU A 81 11.81 -2.58 3.23
C GLU A 81 11.90 -3.53 2.01
N LEU A 82 11.27 -3.15 0.90
CA LEU A 82 11.16 -3.94 -0.35
C LEU A 82 11.77 -3.23 -1.57
N GLY A 83 12.31 -2.00 -1.39
CA GLY A 83 12.87 -1.20 -2.48
C GLY A 83 11.85 -0.55 -3.43
N GLY A 84 10.54 -0.72 -3.19
CA GLY A 84 9.49 -0.21 -4.09
C GLY A 84 9.07 1.23 -3.79
N CYS A 85 8.94 1.61 -2.50
CA CYS A 85 8.32 2.88 -2.12
C CYS A 85 9.25 4.10 -2.17
N TYR A 86 10.57 3.92 -2.14
CA TYR A 86 11.58 5.01 -2.11
C TYR A 86 11.44 5.98 -0.92
N ALA A 87 10.74 5.61 0.15
CA ALA A 87 10.65 6.45 1.35
C ALA A 87 11.99 6.56 2.09
N CYS A 88 12.83 5.52 2.05
CA CYS A 88 14.16 5.49 2.64
C CYS A 88 15.26 5.93 1.65
N VAL A 89 14.92 6.80 0.70
CA VAL A 89 15.87 7.30 -0.30
C VAL A 89 16.98 8.10 0.34
N LEU A 90 18.21 7.87 -0.11
CA LEU A 90 19.42 8.62 0.26
C LEU A 90 20.15 9.01 -1.02
N LEU A 91 21.06 9.97 -0.93
CA LEU A 91 21.98 10.29 -2.02
C LEU A 91 23.20 9.36 -1.89
N ILE A 92 23.30 8.40 -2.81
CA ILE A 92 24.33 7.36 -2.80
C ILE A 92 25.09 7.44 -4.12
N ASP A 93 26.39 7.75 -4.07
CA ASP A 93 27.23 8.04 -5.25
C ASP A 93 26.61 9.09 -6.18
N GLY A 94 25.99 10.13 -5.62
CA GLY A 94 25.34 11.20 -6.38
C GLY A 94 23.95 10.85 -6.94
N GLU A 95 23.42 9.65 -6.71
CA GLU A 95 22.11 9.20 -7.19
C GLU A 95 21.13 8.95 -6.03
N LEU A 96 19.83 9.14 -6.29
CA LEU A 96 18.77 8.83 -5.34
C LEU A 96 18.49 7.33 -5.32
N LYS A 97 18.90 6.63 -4.26
CA LYS A 97 18.73 5.18 -4.11
C LYS A 97 18.07 4.80 -2.77
N PRO A 98 17.20 3.79 -2.73
CA PRO A 98 16.55 3.34 -1.48
C PRO A 98 17.53 2.54 -0.62
N ALA A 99 17.75 2.97 0.62
CA ALA A 99 18.70 2.35 1.54
C ALA A 99 18.40 0.86 1.81
N CYS A 100 17.11 0.47 1.82
CA CYS A 100 16.68 -0.89 2.15
C CYS A 100 17.01 -1.95 1.08
N SER A 101 17.36 -1.54 -0.14
CA SER A 101 17.64 -2.46 -1.26
C SER A 101 18.89 -2.11 -2.06
N THR A 102 19.71 -1.17 -1.58
CA THR A 102 21.00 -0.83 -2.18
C THR A 102 22.11 -1.58 -1.47
N ALA A 103 22.96 -2.27 -2.23
CA ALA A 103 24.09 -3.04 -1.71
C ALA A 103 25.22 -2.13 -1.21
N ILE A 104 25.90 -2.55 -0.14
CA ILE A 104 27.18 -1.98 0.24
C ILE A 104 28.26 -2.46 -0.73
N THR A 105 29.02 -1.51 -1.29
CA THR A 105 30.20 -1.73 -2.12
C THR A 105 31.35 -0.85 -1.64
N ARG A 106 32.59 -1.27 -1.96
CA ARG A 106 33.79 -0.52 -1.59
C ARG A 106 33.77 0.90 -2.16
N GLY A 107 34.01 1.89 -1.31
CA GLY A 107 34.12 3.29 -1.70
C GLY A 107 32.79 4.03 -1.84
N LEU A 108 31.66 3.37 -1.57
CA LEU A 108 30.32 3.97 -1.60
C LEU A 108 30.27 5.27 -0.79
N ASP A 109 29.70 6.33 -1.36
CA ASP A 109 29.55 7.64 -0.71
C ASP A 109 28.07 7.92 -0.44
N ILE A 110 27.70 7.96 0.85
CA ILE A 110 26.32 8.06 1.33
C ILE A 110 26.10 9.39 2.03
N HIS A 111 25.13 10.16 1.53
CA HIS A 111 24.68 11.39 2.17
C HIS A 111 23.25 11.21 2.68
N LEU A 112 23.06 11.39 3.99
CA LEU A 112 21.75 11.22 4.66
C LEU A 112 20.82 12.41 4.43
N LYS A 113 21.39 13.60 4.17
CA LYS A 113 20.62 14.81 3.89
C LYS A 113 20.40 14.95 2.39
N LEU A 114 19.18 14.90 1.97
CA LEU A 114 18.80 15.15 0.58
C LEU A 114 18.85 16.65 0.24
N PRO A 115 19.08 17.01 -1.03
CA PRO A 115 18.92 18.39 -1.50
C PRO A 115 17.52 18.91 -1.18
N LYS A 116 17.39 20.21 -0.83
CA LYS A 116 16.09 20.78 -0.45
C LYS A 116 15.00 20.62 -1.52
N ASN A 117 15.39 20.66 -2.78
CA ASN A 117 14.48 20.60 -3.95
C ASN A 117 14.69 19.30 -4.76
N TYR A 118 14.95 18.16 -4.09
CA TYR A 118 15.04 16.91 -4.81
C TYR A 118 13.66 16.49 -5.33
N THR A 119 13.61 15.91 -6.51
CA THR A 119 12.39 15.30 -7.06
C THR A 119 12.22 13.92 -6.46
N PRO A 120 11.11 13.64 -5.73
CA PRO A 120 10.89 12.32 -5.17
C PRO A 120 10.66 11.29 -6.26
N LEU A 121 11.11 10.08 -6.01
CA LEU A 121 10.98 8.94 -6.92
C LEU A 121 10.13 7.85 -6.28
N ARG A 122 9.47 7.05 -7.12
CA ARG A 122 8.74 5.84 -6.71
C ARG A 122 8.61 4.86 -7.87
N ARG A 123 8.56 3.56 -7.57
CA ARG A 123 8.20 2.55 -8.56
C ARG A 123 6.70 2.45 -8.70
N VAL A 124 6.21 2.60 -9.94
CA VAL A 124 4.79 2.52 -10.31
C VAL A 124 4.69 1.79 -11.64
N SER A 125 3.71 0.90 -11.76
CA SER A 125 3.46 0.15 -12.99
C SER A 125 1.98 -0.20 -13.15
N GLY A 126 1.66 -1.04 -14.15
CA GLY A 126 0.35 -1.64 -14.30
C GLY A 126 -0.77 -0.65 -14.63
N TYR A 127 -0.47 0.39 -15.40
CA TYR A 127 -1.50 1.31 -15.88
C TYR A 127 -2.53 0.54 -16.71
N MET A 128 -3.76 0.49 -16.22
CA MET A 128 -4.82 -0.28 -16.88
C MET A 128 -6.21 0.27 -16.61
N PRO A 129 -7.18 -0.01 -17.50
CA PRO A 129 -8.58 0.27 -17.24
C PRO A 129 -9.21 -0.79 -16.34
N HIS A 130 -10.07 -0.35 -15.41
CA HIS A 130 -10.80 -1.21 -14.49
C HIS A 130 -12.30 -1.26 -14.83
N PRO A 131 -12.87 -2.47 -15.03
CA PRO A 131 -14.31 -2.65 -15.25
C PRO A 131 -15.12 -2.68 -13.95
N VAL A 132 -14.44 -2.80 -12.82
CA VAL A 132 -15.06 -2.92 -11.49
C VAL A 132 -14.54 -1.82 -10.58
N GLY A 133 -15.47 -1.16 -9.86
CA GLY A 133 -15.15 -0.35 -8.72
C GLY A 133 -14.98 -1.22 -7.47
N GLY A 134 -14.29 -0.70 -6.47
CA GLY A 134 -14.08 -1.37 -5.19
C GLY A 134 -14.39 -0.45 -4.03
N ALA A 135 -13.64 -0.58 -2.95
CA ALA A 135 -13.61 0.43 -1.90
C ALA A 135 -13.23 1.80 -2.52
N GLY A 136 -13.78 2.87 -2.02
CA GLY A 136 -13.54 4.22 -2.55
C GLY A 136 -14.24 4.57 -3.87
N THR A 137 -15.01 3.65 -4.46
CA THR A 137 -15.81 3.95 -5.64
C THR A 137 -17.30 4.00 -5.25
N PRO A 138 -18.03 5.11 -5.49
CA PRO A 138 -19.45 5.17 -5.21
C PRO A 138 -20.22 4.07 -5.96
N TRP A 139 -21.14 3.39 -5.27
CA TRP A 139 -21.86 2.24 -5.82
C TRP A 139 -22.73 2.57 -7.05
N TRP A 140 -23.14 3.82 -7.19
CA TRP A 140 -23.94 4.30 -8.33
C TRP A 140 -23.13 4.61 -9.59
N VAL A 141 -21.80 4.59 -9.52
CA VAL A 141 -20.93 4.82 -10.68
C VAL A 141 -21.12 3.66 -11.66
N LYS A 142 -21.45 4.01 -12.90
CA LYS A 142 -21.68 3.05 -13.99
C LYS A 142 -20.42 2.94 -14.85
N ARG A 143 -20.29 1.80 -15.51
CA ARG A 143 -19.31 1.61 -16.58
C ARG A 143 -19.64 2.55 -17.73
N ASN A 144 -18.62 3.13 -18.35
CA ASN A 144 -18.80 3.89 -19.58
C ASN A 144 -19.17 2.97 -20.76
N GLY A 145 -19.36 3.54 -21.95
CA GLY A 145 -19.69 2.80 -23.17
C GLY A 145 -18.68 1.75 -23.61
N ARG A 146 -17.43 1.79 -23.06
CA ARG A 146 -16.38 0.79 -23.27
C ARG A 146 -16.31 -0.27 -22.17
N GLY A 147 -17.16 -0.20 -21.18
CA GLY A 147 -17.26 -1.18 -20.09
C GLY A 147 -16.34 -0.96 -18.90
N TYR A 148 -15.67 0.21 -18.79
CA TYR A 148 -14.76 0.54 -17.71
C TYR A 148 -15.37 1.57 -16.74
N ILE A 149 -14.93 1.54 -15.47
CA ILE A 149 -15.31 2.49 -14.44
C ILE A 149 -14.22 3.54 -14.25
N GLU A 150 -12.95 3.10 -14.23
CA GLU A 150 -11.79 3.92 -13.95
C GLU A 150 -10.55 3.42 -14.70
N VAL A 151 -9.50 4.22 -14.69
CA VAL A 151 -8.13 3.78 -14.98
C VAL A 151 -7.32 3.81 -13.70
N ALA A 152 -6.42 2.83 -13.53
CA ALA A 152 -5.61 2.75 -12.33
C ALA A 152 -4.13 2.55 -12.64
N CYS A 153 -3.28 2.97 -11.71
CA CYS A 153 -1.88 2.59 -11.64
C CYS A 153 -1.55 1.98 -10.27
N PHE A 154 -0.48 1.20 -10.21
CA PHE A 154 -0.14 0.40 -9.04
C PHE A 154 1.26 0.71 -8.54
N THR A 155 1.35 1.11 -7.28
CA THR A 155 2.62 1.38 -6.60
C THR A 155 3.26 0.12 -6.08
N HIS A 156 4.59 0.08 -6.07
CA HIS A 156 5.37 -1.02 -5.53
C HIS A 156 5.71 -0.78 -4.05
N GLY A 157 5.92 -1.88 -3.32
CA GLY A 157 6.19 -1.87 -1.89
C GLY A 157 4.94 -1.71 -1.04
N CYS A 158 4.90 -2.43 0.08
CA CYS A 158 3.85 -2.33 1.09
C CYS A 158 4.48 -2.48 2.47
N ASN A 159 3.91 -1.86 3.47
CA ASN A 159 4.30 -2.01 4.86
C ASN A 159 3.66 -3.23 5.55
N LEU A 160 2.68 -3.86 4.89
CA LEU A 160 2.07 -5.12 5.29
C LEU A 160 2.67 -6.31 4.56
N ARG A 161 2.40 -7.52 5.04
CA ARG A 161 2.91 -8.80 4.51
C ARG A 161 1.78 -9.81 4.33
N CYS A 162 0.60 -9.35 3.91
CA CYS A 162 -0.61 -10.17 3.80
C CYS A 162 -0.35 -11.48 3.04
N PRO A 163 -0.53 -12.64 3.69
CA PRO A 163 -0.30 -13.94 3.02
C PRO A 163 -1.26 -14.21 1.85
N GLN A 164 -2.39 -13.51 1.78
CA GLN A 164 -3.37 -13.55 0.69
C GLN A 164 -3.35 -12.28 -0.17
N CYS A 165 -2.19 -11.66 -0.34
CA CYS A 165 -2.06 -10.43 -1.12
C CYS A 165 -2.43 -10.64 -2.59
N GLN A 166 -3.49 -10.00 -3.07
CA GLN A 166 -3.93 -10.10 -4.47
C GLN A 166 -2.96 -9.38 -5.42
N ASN A 167 -2.26 -8.37 -4.92
CA ASN A 167 -1.31 -7.56 -5.69
C ASN A 167 0.16 -7.96 -5.44
N PHE A 168 0.43 -9.21 -5.03
CA PHE A 168 1.78 -9.62 -4.63
C PHE A 168 2.82 -9.43 -5.73
N THR A 169 2.46 -9.62 -7.00
CA THR A 169 3.35 -9.45 -8.16
C THR A 169 3.83 -8.00 -8.32
N VAL A 170 3.00 -7.02 -7.97
CA VAL A 170 3.34 -5.61 -7.97
C VAL A 170 4.05 -5.24 -6.65
N THR A 171 3.47 -5.65 -5.52
CA THR A 171 3.98 -5.32 -4.18
C THR A 171 5.46 -5.68 -4.00
N TYR A 172 5.85 -6.88 -4.46
CA TYR A 172 7.20 -7.42 -4.29
C TYR A 172 8.12 -7.23 -5.50
N ASN A 173 7.72 -6.43 -6.48
CA ASN A 173 8.56 -6.08 -7.62
C ASN A 173 9.41 -4.85 -7.28
N ASN A 174 10.74 -4.95 -7.46
CA ASN A 174 11.69 -3.84 -7.27
C ASN A 174 12.60 -3.62 -8.49
N VAL A 175 12.29 -4.22 -9.64
CA VAL A 175 13.10 -4.09 -10.87
C VAL A 175 12.62 -2.98 -11.79
N GLU A 176 11.35 -2.58 -11.70
CA GLU A 176 10.84 -1.46 -12.49
C GLU A 176 11.61 -0.17 -12.18
N PRO A 177 11.96 0.65 -13.18
CA PRO A 177 12.61 1.92 -12.95
C PRO A 177 11.69 2.83 -12.12
N PRO A 178 12.26 3.60 -11.16
CA PRO A 178 11.48 4.59 -10.45
C PRO A 178 11.14 5.77 -11.37
N ILE A 179 9.98 6.38 -11.16
CA ILE A 179 9.48 7.52 -11.91
C ILE A 179 9.11 8.69 -10.99
N THR A 180 9.07 9.88 -11.57
CA THR A 180 8.63 11.09 -10.86
C THR A 180 7.10 11.14 -10.72
N PRO A 181 6.57 11.96 -9.80
CA PRO A 181 5.13 12.21 -9.68
C PRO A 181 4.49 12.68 -10.97
N GLU A 182 5.14 13.58 -11.70
CA GLU A 182 4.64 14.17 -12.95
C GLU A 182 4.59 13.15 -14.09
N GLU A 183 5.58 12.27 -14.19
CA GLU A 183 5.59 11.19 -15.20
C GLU A 183 4.44 10.23 -14.96
N ALA A 184 4.22 9.83 -13.69
CA ALA A 184 3.11 8.96 -13.31
C ALA A 184 1.75 9.61 -13.62
N ALA A 185 1.57 10.89 -13.25
CA ALA A 185 0.34 11.64 -13.49
C ALA A 185 0.03 11.80 -14.99
N ARG A 186 1.04 12.13 -15.81
CA ARG A 186 0.88 12.22 -17.26
C ARG A 186 0.46 10.89 -17.87
N THR A 187 1.10 9.80 -17.47
CA THR A 187 0.76 8.48 -17.98
C THR A 187 -0.68 8.10 -17.62
N LEU A 188 -1.10 8.32 -16.38
CA LEU A 188 -2.47 8.00 -15.94
C LEU A 188 -3.51 8.89 -16.66
N THR A 189 -3.21 10.18 -16.87
CA THR A 189 -4.06 11.09 -17.64
C THR A 189 -4.24 10.61 -19.09
N MET A 190 -3.17 10.13 -19.76
CA MET A 190 -3.29 9.53 -21.10
C MET A 190 -4.21 8.31 -21.10
N PHE A 191 -4.15 7.47 -20.08
CA PHE A 191 -5.05 6.32 -19.94
C PHE A 191 -6.49 6.76 -19.70
N ARG A 192 -6.74 7.78 -18.86
CA ARG A 192 -8.07 8.38 -18.69
C ARG A 192 -8.69 8.78 -20.04
N GLN A 193 -7.95 9.54 -20.84
CA GLN A 193 -8.39 10.01 -22.15
C GLN A 193 -8.60 8.85 -23.15
N ARG A 194 -7.68 7.88 -23.16
CA ARG A 194 -7.75 6.72 -24.06
C ARG A 194 -8.98 5.86 -23.80
N TYR A 195 -9.35 5.68 -22.54
CA TYR A 195 -10.46 4.81 -22.13
C TYR A 195 -11.75 5.57 -21.86
N ASP A 196 -11.74 6.90 -21.98
CA ASP A 196 -12.89 7.77 -21.84
C ASP A 196 -13.62 7.53 -20.51
N VAL A 197 -12.90 7.69 -19.41
CA VAL A 197 -13.40 7.54 -18.03
C VAL A 197 -13.17 8.81 -17.24
N ASP A 198 -13.99 9.04 -16.22
CA ASP A 198 -13.85 10.20 -15.35
C ASP A 198 -12.91 9.95 -14.16
N ARG A 199 -12.66 8.71 -13.82
CA ARG A 199 -11.98 8.30 -12.58
C ARG A 199 -10.55 7.82 -12.87
N MET A 200 -9.64 8.26 -11.99
CA MET A 200 -8.22 7.87 -12.00
C MET A 200 -7.83 7.40 -10.61
N ALA A 201 -7.41 6.15 -10.49
CA ALA A 201 -7.06 5.53 -9.23
C ALA A 201 -5.55 5.27 -9.09
N ILE A 202 -5.05 5.40 -7.87
CA ILE A 202 -3.75 4.86 -7.48
C ILE A 202 -3.95 3.82 -6.37
N SER A 203 -3.43 2.62 -6.61
CA SER A 203 -3.55 1.45 -5.75
C SER A 203 -2.20 0.71 -5.70
N GLY A 204 -2.18 -0.63 -5.54
CA GLY A 204 -0.98 -1.45 -5.69
C GLY A 204 -0.54 -2.17 -4.44
N GLY A 205 0.72 -1.97 -4.00
CA GLY A 205 1.18 -2.28 -2.67
C GLY A 205 0.51 -1.34 -1.68
N GLU A 206 1.21 -0.29 -1.24
CA GLU A 206 0.58 0.76 -0.43
C GLU A 206 1.00 2.14 -0.95
N PRO A 207 0.08 2.92 -1.52
CA PRO A 207 0.39 4.24 -2.09
C PRO A 207 0.94 5.26 -1.10
N THR A 208 0.48 5.23 0.15
CA THR A 208 0.79 6.25 1.16
C THR A 208 2.22 6.20 1.71
N LEU A 209 3.02 5.18 1.36
CA LEU A 209 4.37 5.00 1.95
C LEU A 209 5.40 6.08 1.59
N ASN A 210 5.15 6.89 0.57
CA ASN A 210 5.99 8.04 0.22
C ASN A 210 5.14 9.30 0.14
N PRO A 211 4.92 9.99 1.28
CA PRO A 211 4.00 11.12 1.36
C PRO A 211 4.33 12.24 0.37
N LEU A 212 5.60 12.61 0.24
CA LEU A 212 6.00 13.68 -0.67
C LEU A 212 5.70 13.35 -2.13
N TRP A 213 6.03 12.12 -2.55
CA TRP A 213 5.75 11.65 -3.91
C TRP A 213 4.24 11.63 -4.19
N LEU A 214 3.45 11.08 -3.26
CA LEU A 214 2.00 10.91 -3.44
C LEU A 214 1.27 12.24 -3.50
N THR A 215 1.61 13.19 -2.61
CA THR A 215 1.04 14.53 -2.62
C THR A 215 1.35 15.26 -3.93
N GLN A 216 2.60 15.23 -4.40
CA GLN A 216 2.99 15.84 -5.68
C GLN A 216 2.33 15.13 -6.88
N PHE A 217 2.14 13.80 -6.82
CA PHE A 217 1.41 13.06 -7.85
C PHE A 217 -0.03 13.56 -7.98
N PHE A 218 -0.78 13.71 -6.88
CA PHE A 218 -2.15 14.21 -6.92
C PHE A 218 -2.22 15.67 -7.34
N GLN A 219 -1.29 16.52 -6.92
CA GLN A 219 -1.18 17.91 -7.40
C GLN A 219 -0.98 17.96 -8.92
N ALA A 220 -0.08 17.15 -9.45
CA ALA A 220 0.17 17.05 -10.89
C ALA A 220 -1.05 16.50 -11.63
N LEU A 221 -1.70 15.47 -11.07
CA LEU A 221 -2.88 14.85 -11.66
C LEU A 221 -4.07 15.82 -11.71
N ALA A 222 -4.33 16.57 -10.63
CA ALA A 222 -5.37 17.60 -10.58
C ALA A 222 -5.10 18.71 -11.61
N LYS A 223 -3.85 19.16 -11.74
CA LYS A 223 -3.45 20.17 -12.72
C LYS A 223 -3.64 19.71 -14.16
N LEU A 224 -3.39 18.44 -14.45
CA LEU A 224 -3.56 17.85 -15.79
C LEU A 224 -5.03 17.56 -16.13
N ASN A 225 -5.91 17.47 -15.13
CA ASN A 225 -7.31 17.12 -15.27
C ASN A 225 -8.19 18.14 -14.53
N PRO A 226 -8.28 19.41 -15.02
CA PRO A 226 -8.97 20.48 -14.30
C PRO A 226 -10.50 20.45 -14.48
N ASP A 227 -11.01 19.50 -15.24
CA ASP A 227 -12.45 19.38 -15.49
C ASP A 227 -13.18 18.83 -14.23
N PRO A 228 -14.43 19.29 -13.96
CA PRO A 228 -15.16 18.91 -12.74
C PRO A 228 -15.61 17.43 -12.71
N GLN A 229 -15.50 16.71 -13.82
CA GLN A 229 -15.79 15.28 -13.89
C GLN A 229 -14.60 14.42 -13.46
N ALA A 230 -13.40 15.00 -13.35
CA ALA A 230 -12.22 14.27 -12.94
C ALA A 230 -12.30 13.84 -11.47
N HIS A 231 -12.28 12.54 -11.23
CA HIS A 231 -12.20 11.93 -9.90
C HIS A 231 -10.82 11.36 -9.64
N LEU A 232 -10.19 11.79 -8.54
CA LEU A 232 -8.85 11.39 -8.14
C LEU A 232 -8.97 10.46 -6.94
N HIS A 233 -8.79 9.16 -7.18
CA HIS A 233 -9.08 8.09 -6.24
C HIS A 233 -7.80 7.52 -5.63
N LEU A 234 -7.77 7.40 -4.31
CA LEU A 234 -6.72 6.75 -3.53
C LEU A 234 -7.25 5.50 -2.84
N ASP A 235 -6.72 4.32 -3.21
CA ASP A 235 -6.84 3.10 -2.42
C ASP A 235 -5.70 3.01 -1.41
N THR A 236 -5.99 2.64 -0.16
CA THR A 236 -4.97 2.57 0.90
C THR A 236 -5.35 1.59 2.00
N ASN A 237 -4.36 0.99 2.65
CA ASN A 237 -4.57 0.22 3.88
C ASN A 237 -4.72 1.12 5.13
N ALA A 238 -4.65 2.43 4.97
CA ALA A 238 -4.82 3.48 5.97
C ALA A 238 -3.86 3.44 7.19
N THR A 239 -2.95 2.46 7.27
CA THR A 239 -2.14 2.20 8.47
C THR A 239 -1.17 3.30 8.85
N ILE A 240 -0.83 4.20 7.92
CA ILE A 240 0.08 5.33 8.15
C ILE A 240 -0.50 6.69 7.77
N LEU A 241 -1.78 6.76 7.47
CA LEU A 241 -2.48 8.02 7.27
C LEU A 241 -2.63 8.75 8.62
N THR A 242 -1.97 9.91 8.76
CA THR A 242 -2.18 10.81 9.89
C THR A 242 -3.16 11.92 9.51
N PRO A 243 -3.81 12.61 10.45
CA PRO A 243 -4.69 13.75 10.14
C PRO A 243 -4.04 14.77 9.20
N ARG A 244 -2.81 15.19 9.49
CA ARG A 244 -2.07 16.13 8.63
C ARG A 244 -1.86 15.57 7.22
N TYR A 245 -1.50 14.30 7.11
CA TYR A 245 -1.28 13.69 5.79
C TYR A 245 -2.58 13.58 4.99
N ILE A 246 -3.71 13.33 5.65
CA ILE A 246 -5.04 13.36 5.03
C ILE A 246 -5.35 14.78 4.52
N ASP A 247 -5.10 15.81 5.34
CA ASP A 247 -5.31 17.21 4.94
C ASP A 247 -4.45 17.56 3.70
N ASP A 248 -3.17 17.20 3.71
CA ASP A 248 -2.24 17.41 2.58
C ASP A 248 -2.74 16.72 1.28
N LEU A 249 -3.33 15.51 1.38
CA LEU A 249 -3.88 14.77 0.23
C LEU A 249 -5.18 15.42 -0.30
N VAL A 250 -6.06 15.87 0.57
CA VAL A 250 -7.29 16.58 0.18
C VAL A 250 -6.94 17.92 -0.49
N GLU A 251 -5.97 18.66 0.05
CA GLU A 251 -5.47 19.89 -0.57
C GLU A 251 -4.77 19.61 -1.93
N ALA A 252 -4.16 18.46 -2.09
CA ALA A 252 -3.57 18.02 -3.36
C ALA A 252 -4.59 17.62 -4.44
N GLY A 253 -5.88 17.52 -4.09
CA GLY A 253 -6.97 17.27 -5.03
C GLY A 253 -7.57 15.86 -4.99
N VAL A 254 -7.28 15.04 -3.97
CA VAL A 254 -7.96 13.74 -3.81
C VAL A 254 -9.47 13.98 -3.61
N THR A 255 -10.29 13.31 -4.41
CA THR A 255 -11.76 13.42 -4.37
C THR A 255 -12.44 12.17 -3.81
N ASP A 256 -11.77 11.03 -3.88
CA ASP A 256 -12.31 9.73 -3.47
C ASP A 256 -11.22 8.92 -2.75
N ILE A 257 -11.56 8.28 -1.65
CA ILE A 257 -10.63 7.45 -0.89
C ILE A 257 -11.26 6.12 -0.47
N GLY A 258 -10.51 5.04 -0.67
CA GLY A 258 -10.86 3.69 -0.29
C GLY A 258 -9.94 3.15 0.81
N PRO A 259 -10.20 3.43 2.09
CA PRO A 259 -9.43 2.82 3.17
C PRO A 259 -9.87 1.38 3.39
N ASP A 260 -8.92 0.43 3.40
CA ASP A 260 -9.15 -0.99 3.68
C ASP A 260 -8.90 -1.30 5.16
N LEU A 261 -9.95 -1.45 5.94
CA LEU A 261 -9.89 -1.90 7.33
C LEU A 261 -9.69 -3.43 7.41
N LYS A 262 -8.55 -3.87 7.88
CA LYS A 262 -8.16 -5.30 7.88
C LYS A 262 -8.45 -6.01 9.21
N GLY A 263 -9.61 -5.69 9.82
CA GLY A 263 -10.09 -6.23 11.08
C GLY A 263 -10.27 -5.17 12.16
N LEU A 264 -10.84 -5.58 13.27
CA LEU A 264 -11.05 -4.76 14.47
C LEU A 264 -10.16 -5.22 15.63
N HIS A 265 -9.95 -6.53 15.73
CA HIS A 265 -9.11 -7.12 16.78
C HIS A 265 -7.67 -7.29 16.31
N LEU A 266 -6.72 -7.14 17.24
CA LEU A 266 -5.29 -7.23 16.93
C LEU A 266 -4.90 -8.58 16.32
N ASP A 267 -5.43 -9.68 16.83
CA ASP A 267 -5.10 -11.03 16.36
C ASP A 267 -5.61 -11.23 14.92
N THR A 268 -6.83 -10.80 14.60
CA THR A 268 -7.38 -10.80 13.23
C THR A 268 -6.56 -9.92 12.30
N PHE A 269 -6.22 -8.71 12.75
CA PHE A 269 -5.38 -7.80 11.97
C PHE A 269 -4.02 -8.42 11.67
N MET A 270 -3.34 -9.01 12.65
CA MET A 270 -2.06 -9.69 12.46
C MET A 270 -2.19 -10.91 11.53
N GLN A 271 -3.26 -11.70 11.68
CA GLN A 271 -3.53 -12.84 10.82
C GLN A 271 -3.74 -12.42 9.35
N ILE A 272 -4.49 -11.35 9.10
CA ILE A 272 -4.75 -10.83 7.75
C ILE A 272 -3.52 -10.15 7.16
N THR A 273 -2.79 -9.37 7.96
CA THR A 273 -1.68 -8.55 7.47
C THR A 273 -0.33 -9.26 7.45
N GLY A 274 -0.20 -10.40 8.13
CA GLY A 274 1.05 -11.14 8.25
C GLY A 274 2.13 -10.46 9.08
N LEU A 275 1.76 -9.44 9.87
CA LEU A 275 2.68 -8.80 10.81
C LEU A 275 2.90 -9.68 12.04
N THR A 276 4.15 -9.77 12.49
CA THR A 276 4.55 -10.53 13.67
C THR A 276 4.92 -9.64 14.87
N ASP A 277 5.26 -8.37 14.61
CA ASP A 277 5.51 -7.37 15.64
C ASP A 277 4.17 -6.82 16.16
N LYS A 278 3.81 -7.19 17.39
CA LYS A 278 2.54 -6.82 18.02
C LYS A 278 2.41 -5.33 18.27
N GLU A 279 3.50 -4.66 18.64
CA GLU A 279 3.47 -3.22 18.93
C GLU A 279 3.22 -2.42 17.64
N LEU A 280 3.95 -2.75 16.58
CA LEU A 280 3.75 -2.13 15.27
C LEU A 280 2.36 -2.47 14.69
N ALA A 281 1.90 -3.70 14.82
CA ALA A 281 0.58 -4.12 14.37
C ALA A 281 -0.54 -3.36 15.08
N ASN A 282 -0.44 -3.20 16.40
CA ASN A 282 -1.40 -2.42 17.18
C ASN A 282 -1.39 -0.95 16.77
N GLN A 283 -0.21 -0.36 16.57
CA GLN A 283 -0.09 1.02 16.10
C GLN A 283 -0.74 1.22 14.72
N TYR A 284 -0.52 0.29 13.80
CA TYR A 284 -1.12 0.33 12.47
C TYR A 284 -2.63 0.15 12.50
N LEU A 285 -3.13 -0.78 13.30
CA LEU A 285 -4.57 -1.01 13.48
C LEU A 285 -5.27 0.24 14.03
N GLN A 286 -4.75 0.80 15.13
CA GLN A 286 -5.31 2.01 15.73
C GLN A 286 -5.30 3.19 14.73
N ASN A 287 -4.16 3.43 14.06
CA ASN A 287 -4.07 4.51 13.09
C ASN A 287 -5.03 4.33 11.92
N ALA A 288 -5.26 3.11 11.43
CA ALA A 288 -6.21 2.87 10.35
C ALA A 288 -7.65 3.25 10.76
N TRP A 289 -8.08 2.88 11.95
CA TRP A 289 -9.39 3.25 12.49
C TRP A 289 -9.53 4.75 12.75
N ASP A 290 -8.50 5.37 13.34
CA ASP A 290 -8.47 6.81 13.60
C ASP A 290 -8.49 7.61 12.30
N SER A 291 -7.80 7.12 11.26
CA SER A 291 -7.81 7.71 9.92
C SER A 291 -9.19 7.68 9.29
N VAL A 292 -9.88 6.53 9.36
CA VAL A 292 -11.25 6.39 8.82
C VAL A 292 -12.20 7.32 9.54
N LYS A 293 -12.12 7.39 10.88
CA LYS A 293 -12.93 8.33 11.66
C LYS A 293 -12.65 9.78 11.24
N TYR A 294 -11.38 10.17 11.13
CA TYR A 294 -11.00 11.53 10.74
C TYR A 294 -11.50 11.89 9.32
N LEU A 295 -11.37 10.98 8.36
CA LEU A 295 -11.86 11.15 6.98
C LEU A 295 -13.37 11.41 6.97
N ILE A 296 -14.14 10.62 7.74
CA ILE A 296 -15.60 10.73 7.81
C ILE A 296 -16.01 12.03 8.51
N ASP A 297 -15.48 12.29 9.69
CA ASP A 297 -15.89 13.45 10.49
C ASP A 297 -15.53 14.78 9.81
N ARG A 298 -14.40 14.82 9.09
CA ARG A 298 -13.86 16.09 8.57
C ARG A 298 -14.27 16.40 7.14
N TYR A 299 -14.40 15.38 6.30
CA TYR A 299 -14.48 15.57 4.85
C TYR A 299 -15.67 14.91 4.18
N TYR A 300 -16.17 13.79 4.70
CA TYR A 300 -17.30 13.07 4.11
C TYR A 300 -18.64 13.72 4.48
N PRO A 301 -19.61 13.77 3.58
CA PRO A 301 -19.50 13.55 2.13
C PRO A 301 -19.17 14.82 1.34
N ALA A 302 -19.02 15.95 2.02
CA ALA A 302 -19.06 17.29 1.39
C ALA A 302 -17.87 17.59 0.46
N LYS A 303 -16.68 17.10 0.80
CA LYS A 303 -15.45 17.34 0.03
C LYS A 303 -14.81 16.07 -0.49
N LEU A 304 -15.06 14.94 0.15
CA LEU A 304 -14.38 13.67 -0.14
C LEU A 304 -15.40 12.54 -0.09
N PHE A 305 -15.43 11.71 -1.11
CA PHE A 305 -16.14 10.44 -1.03
C PHE A 305 -15.25 9.44 -0.26
N VAL A 306 -15.84 8.78 0.74
CA VAL A 306 -15.18 7.72 1.52
C VAL A 306 -15.96 6.42 1.32
N GLY A 307 -15.27 5.39 0.83
CA GLY A 307 -15.84 4.04 0.69
C GLY A 307 -14.95 3.03 1.37
N VAL A 308 -15.33 2.56 2.57
CA VAL A 308 -14.52 1.69 3.40
C VAL A 308 -14.51 0.26 2.84
N GLY A 309 -13.32 -0.30 2.58
CA GLY A 309 -13.13 -1.70 2.24
C GLY A 309 -13.00 -2.57 3.50
N ILE A 310 -13.67 -3.72 3.51
CA ILE A 310 -13.52 -4.75 4.55
C ILE A 310 -13.27 -6.08 3.87
N PRO A 311 -12.08 -6.71 4.03
CA PRO A 311 -11.85 -8.04 3.52
C PRO A 311 -12.64 -9.06 4.31
N TYR A 312 -13.34 -9.94 3.61
CA TYR A 312 -14.07 -11.04 4.22
C TYR A 312 -13.66 -12.38 3.65
N ASN A 313 -13.34 -13.29 4.55
CA ASN A 313 -13.25 -14.72 4.33
C ASN A 313 -13.45 -15.39 5.69
N LYS A 314 -14.34 -16.38 5.79
CA LYS A 314 -14.69 -17.05 7.05
C LYS A 314 -13.50 -17.68 7.80
N TYR A 315 -12.39 -17.94 7.12
CA TYR A 315 -11.17 -18.45 7.75
C TYR A 315 -10.30 -17.35 8.39
N LEU A 316 -10.62 -16.08 8.13
CA LEU A 316 -9.82 -14.93 8.58
C LEU A 316 -10.58 -14.03 9.54
N ILE A 317 -11.86 -13.83 9.31
CA ILE A 317 -12.68 -12.91 10.09
C ILE A 317 -14.08 -13.52 10.30
N THR A 318 -14.55 -13.48 11.54
CA THR A 318 -15.84 -14.04 11.91
C THR A 318 -16.99 -13.08 11.57
N LEU A 319 -18.22 -13.59 11.47
CA LEU A 319 -19.40 -12.74 11.31
C LEU A 319 -19.67 -11.88 12.55
N GLU A 320 -19.25 -12.32 13.72
CA GLU A 320 -19.31 -11.53 14.95
C GLU A 320 -18.42 -10.29 14.85
N GLU A 321 -17.16 -10.46 14.47
CA GLU A 321 -16.26 -9.32 14.25
C GLU A 321 -16.73 -8.40 13.11
N ILE A 322 -17.36 -8.96 12.05
CA ILE A 322 -18.00 -8.16 11.00
C ILE A 322 -19.13 -7.30 11.58
N ARG A 323 -19.94 -7.83 12.52
CA ARG A 323 -20.96 -7.06 13.24
C ARG A 323 -20.35 -5.94 14.06
N GLU A 324 -19.33 -6.23 14.86
CA GLU A 324 -18.62 -5.23 15.67
C GLU A 324 -17.99 -4.11 14.81
N ILE A 325 -17.43 -4.47 13.65
CA ILE A 325 -16.95 -3.50 12.65
C ILE A 325 -18.12 -2.64 12.16
N GLY A 326 -19.26 -3.26 11.85
CA GLY A 326 -20.47 -2.57 11.43
C GLY A 326 -21.00 -1.60 12.47
N ASP A 327 -21.12 -2.02 13.73
CA ASP A 327 -21.57 -1.20 14.86
C ASP A 327 -20.64 0.01 15.04
N LYS A 328 -19.31 -0.20 14.98
CA LYS A 328 -18.31 0.86 15.12
C LYS A 328 -18.38 1.86 13.96
N LEU A 329 -18.50 1.41 12.71
CA LEU A 329 -18.63 2.29 11.55
C LEU A 329 -19.96 3.04 11.54
N ALA A 330 -21.07 2.38 11.85
CA ALA A 330 -22.40 3.01 11.97
C ALA A 330 -22.42 4.06 13.08
N GLY A 331 -21.68 3.82 14.18
CA GLY A 331 -21.50 4.79 15.26
C GLY A 331 -20.69 6.03 14.84
N ILE A 332 -19.84 5.93 13.80
CA ILE A 332 -19.16 7.09 13.19
C ILE A 332 -20.11 7.76 12.17
N SER A 333 -20.62 6.99 11.20
CA SER A 333 -21.61 7.43 10.20
C SER A 333 -22.34 6.25 9.60
N SER A 334 -23.66 6.18 9.76
CA SER A 334 -24.49 5.17 9.09
C SER A 334 -24.57 5.33 7.57
N GLU A 335 -24.21 6.52 7.07
CA GLU A 335 -24.25 6.87 5.64
C GLU A 335 -23.01 6.47 4.86
N VAL A 336 -21.88 6.17 5.55
CA VAL A 336 -20.65 5.82 4.87
C VAL A 336 -20.84 4.52 4.07
N GLN A 337 -20.35 4.52 2.84
CA GLN A 337 -20.37 3.30 2.03
C GLN A 337 -19.37 2.28 2.56
N VAL A 338 -19.79 1.04 2.68
CA VAL A 338 -18.92 -0.10 3.00
C VAL A 338 -18.93 -1.11 1.85
N CYS A 339 -17.74 -1.54 1.43
CA CYS A 339 -17.53 -2.57 0.42
C CYS A 339 -16.90 -3.81 1.08
N LEU A 340 -17.65 -4.90 1.16
CA LEU A 340 -17.08 -6.21 1.50
C LEU A 340 -16.29 -6.75 0.31
N LEU A 341 -15.02 -7.06 0.52
CA LEU A 341 -14.11 -7.61 -0.47
C LEU A 341 -14.02 -9.14 -0.26
N ASP A 342 -14.34 -9.93 -1.27
CA ASP A 342 -14.27 -11.38 -1.20
C ASP A 342 -12.80 -11.86 -1.28
N TYR A 343 -12.13 -11.98 -0.14
CA TYR A 343 -10.76 -12.47 -0.11
C TYR A 343 -10.67 -13.92 -0.59
N PHE A 344 -10.17 -14.08 -1.80
CA PHE A 344 -10.01 -15.37 -2.47
C PHE A 344 -8.56 -15.92 -2.28
N PRO A 345 -8.39 -17.26 -2.47
CA PRO A 345 -7.08 -17.90 -2.36
C PRO A 345 -6.10 -17.33 -3.38
N THR A 346 -4.96 -16.85 -2.88
CA THR A 346 -3.88 -16.31 -3.69
C THR A 346 -2.57 -16.21 -2.89
N PHE A 347 -1.46 -15.99 -3.57
CA PHE A 347 -0.11 -15.79 -3.06
C PHE A 347 0.36 -16.96 -2.19
N ARG A 348 0.20 -16.92 -0.85
CA ARG A 348 0.66 -17.96 0.09
C ARG A 348 -0.49 -18.71 0.75
N ARG A 349 -1.74 -18.34 0.51
CA ARG A 349 -2.95 -18.95 1.09
C ARG A 349 -3.82 -19.57 0.00
N PHE A 350 -3.27 -20.52 -0.73
CA PHE A 350 -3.99 -21.26 -1.78
C PHE A 350 -4.98 -22.28 -1.21
N GLU A 351 -4.83 -22.67 0.05
CA GLU A 351 -5.68 -23.64 0.74
C GLU A 351 -7.04 -23.06 1.17
N MET A 352 -7.19 -21.75 1.21
CA MET A 352 -8.48 -21.13 1.52
C MET A 352 -9.44 -21.28 0.35
N SER A 353 -10.72 -21.59 0.65
CA SER A 353 -11.75 -21.44 -0.36
C SER A 353 -12.17 -19.97 -0.51
N ARG A 354 -12.53 -19.57 -1.74
CA ARG A 354 -13.17 -18.28 -1.99
C ARG A 354 -14.53 -18.22 -1.29
N PRO A 355 -14.92 -17.10 -0.67
CA PRO A 355 -16.27 -16.96 -0.14
C PRO A 355 -17.35 -17.19 -1.21
N THR A 356 -18.36 -17.94 -0.89
CA THR A 356 -19.54 -18.14 -1.75
C THR A 356 -20.37 -16.87 -1.80
N VAL A 357 -21.26 -16.77 -2.80
CA VAL A 357 -22.22 -15.65 -2.90
C VAL A 357 -23.08 -15.56 -1.64
N ASP A 358 -23.52 -16.70 -1.10
CA ASP A 358 -24.36 -16.74 0.11
C ASP A 358 -23.59 -16.30 1.36
N GLU A 359 -22.31 -16.67 1.50
CA GLU A 359 -21.46 -16.19 2.59
C GLU A 359 -21.26 -14.67 2.51
N MET A 360 -21.00 -14.12 1.32
CA MET A 360 -20.88 -12.67 1.11
C MET A 360 -22.20 -11.95 1.36
N LYS A 361 -23.32 -12.54 0.95
CA LYS A 361 -24.66 -12.01 1.21
C LYS A 361 -24.95 -11.95 2.71
N LYS A 362 -24.64 -13.03 3.44
CA LYS A 362 -24.82 -13.08 4.90
C LYS A 362 -23.96 -12.03 5.63
N ALA A 363 -22.68 -11.90 5.27
CA ALA A 363 -21.80 -10.89 5.85
C ALA A 363 -22.29 -9.46 5.55
N LYS A 364 -22.82 -9.21 4.34
CA LYS A 364 -23.45 -7.94 3.97
C LYS A 364 -24.69 -7.65 4.83
N GLU A 365 -25.56 -8.65 5.04
CA GLU A 365 -26.76 -8.51 5.89
C GLU A 365 -26.39 -8.16 7.33
N VAL A 366 -25.32 -8.76 7.89
CA VAL A 366 -24.81 -8.46 9.22
C VAL A 366 -24.38 -6.98 9.34
N LEU A 367 -23.68 -6.42 8.34
CA LEU A 367 -23.32 -4.99 8.34
C LEU A 367 -24.54 -4.07 8.22
N GLN A 368 -25.57 -4.47 7.46
CA GLN A 368 -26.80 -3.71 7.35
C GLN A 368 -27.62 -3.73 8.66
N GLU A 369 -27.68 -4.88 9.33
CA GLU A 369 -28.30 -5.02 10.66
C GLU A 369 -27.59 -4.19 11.74
N ALA A 370 -26.27 -3.99 11.60
CA ALA A 370 -25.49 -3.09 12.44
C ALA A 370 -25.77 -1.59 12.18
N GLY A 371 -26.65 -1.25 11.22
CA GLY A 371 -27.12 0.10 10.96
C GLY A 371 -26.49 0.81 9.75
N LEU A 372 -25.62 0.16 8.99
CA LEU A 372 -25.03 0.75 7.78
C LEU A 372 -26.03 0.72 6.62
N LYS A 373 -26.27 1.88 5.99
CA LYS A 373 -27.29 2.03 4.93
C LYS A 373 -26.77 1.60 3.55
N THR A 374 -25.51 1.87 3.25
CA THR A 374 -24.91 1.58 1.95
C THR A 374 -23.82 0.52 2.08
N VAL A 375 -24.24 -0.75 1.95
CA VAL A 375 -23.32 -1.90 1.96
C VAL A 375 -23.35 -2.60 0.61
N ILE A 376 -22.20 -2.72 -0.03
CA ILE A 376 -22.00 -3.52 -1.24
C ILE A 376 -21.08 -4.70 -0.91
N ALA A 377 -21.20 -5.78 -1.66
CA ALA A 377 -20.32 -6.94 -1.49
C ALA A 377 -19.83 -7.43 -2.85
N GLN A 378 -18.52 -7.58 -2.96
CA GLN A 378 -17.87 -8.22 -4.09
C GLN A 378 -18.11 -9.71 -4.03
N THR A 379 -18.40 -10.34 -5.18
CA THR A 379 -18.58 -11.80 -5.29
C THR A 379 -17.97 -12.31 -6.59
N ILE A 380 -17.87 -13.61 -6.72
CA ILE A 380 -17.40 -14.24 -7.97
C ILE A 380 -18.28 -13.91 -9.19
N THR A 381 -19.54 -13.56 -8.97
CA THR A 381 -20.50 -13.23 -10.04
C THR A 381 -20.71 -11.73 -10.25
N GLY A 382 -19.94 -10.88 -9.53
CA GLY A 382 -20.05 -9.42 -9.57
C GLY A 382 -20.40 -8.82 -8.21
N TYR A 383 -20.97 -7.62 -8.18
CA TYR A 383 -21.31 -6.92 -6.94
C TYR A 383 -22.77 -7.14 -6.54
N LEU A 384 -22.99 -7.41 -5.26
CA LEU A 384 -24.30 -7.27 -4.62
C LEU A 384 -24.41 -5.81 -4.15
N GLY A 385 -25.33 -5.06 -4.76
CA GLY A 385 -25.58 -3.66 -4.39
C GLY A 385 -26.35 -3.49 -3.08
N PRO A 386 -26.52 -2.25 -2.59
CA PRO A 386 -27.44 -1.98 -1.50
C PRO A 386 -28.86 -2.34 -1.94
N ARG A 387 -29.72 -2.76 -0.99
CA ARG A 387 -31.15 -2.84 -1.27
C ARG A 387 -31.65 -1.41 -1.49
N LEU A 388 -32.24 -1.15 -2.66
CA LEU A 388 -32.98 0.07 -2.93
C LEU A 388 -34.30 0.04 -2.17
#